data_a5c61e56417370f96e1431222ac4ac96
#
_entry.id   a5c61e56417370f96e1431222ac4ac96
#
_cell.length_a   1.000
_cell.length_b   1.000
_cell.length_c   1.000
_cell.angle_alpha   90.00
_cell.angle_beta   90.00
_cell.angle_gamma   90.00
#
_symmetry.space_group_name_H-M   'P 1'
#
loop_
_entity.id
_entity.type
_entity.pdbx_description
1 polymer ?
#
loop_
_entity_poly.entity_id
_entity_poly.type
_entity_poly.pdbx_seq_one_letter_code
_entity_poly.pdbx_strand_id
1 'polypeptide(L)'
;LQARQHADRVIVVDDGSLDRTAAIARLAGADVIRFEENGGKARAMMAGFSRARALGYEAVVMLDGDGQHDPDEIPAVAAPVLAGEADLVIGSRFLDIPAYRRAGQRVLNWFTNLSTNGGSFATTDSQSGFRALSRRALENLTFASEGYNIESDMIAHFAPLGLKITEVPISVTYDVPHKHKLNPVSHGFGVLARIVGLIGYKRPLLSFGIPGLLVTLFGIGAEVYTFSEFYRTAQFHYIVFTGGFAALILGLMLVTSGLILNSLVMITKGSGASKEC
;
A
#
# COMPACT_ATOMS: atom_id res chain seq x y z
N LEU A 1 -16.13 15.37 16.31
CA LEU A 1 -16.14 16.26 17.48
C LEU A 1 -14.80 16.20 18.24
N GLN A 2 -14.29 15.01 18.63
CA GLN A 2 -13.03 14.88 19.36
C GLN A 2 -11.86 15.52 18.60
N ALA A 3 -11.67 15.23 17.31
CA ALA A 3 -10.59 15.80 16.51
C ALA A 3 -10.56 17.35 16.52
N ARG A 4 -11.70 18.03 16.74
CA ARG A 4 -11.76 19.49 16.85
C ARG A 4 -11.14 20.05 18.12
N GLN A 5 -10.90 19.23 19.12
CA GLN A 5 -10.21 19.65 20.35
C GLN A 5 -8.71 19.81 20.13
N HIS A 6 -8.18 19.19 19.07
CA HIS A 6 -6.76 19.09 18.76
C HIS A 6 -6.36 19.79 17.45
N ALA A 7 -7.30 20.43 16.76
CA ALA A 7 -7.04 21.07 15.47
C ALA A 7 -7.86 22.36 15.30
N ASP A 8 -7.28 23.38 14.68
CA ASP A 8 -7.96 24.65 14.37
C ASP A 8 -9.16 24.45 13.43
N ARG A 9 -9.03 23.46 12.54
CA ARG A 9 -10.08 23.09 11.60
C ARG A 9 -10.06 21.60 11.31
N VAL A 10 -11.25 21.03 11.17
CA VAL A 10 -11.43 19.65 10.69
C VAL A 10 -12.06 19.70 9.32
N ILE A 11 -11.41 19.10 8.34
CA ILE A 11 -11.90 18.88 6.97
C ILE A 11 -12.41 17.45 6.90
N VAL A 12 -13.65 17.25 6.54
CA VAL A 12 -14.24 15.93 6.29
C VAL A 12 -14.49 15.78 4.79
N VAL A 13 -13.93 14.75 4.20
CA VAL A 13 -14.22 14.41 2.80
C VAL A 13 -15.17 13.22 2.78
N ASP A 14 -16.38 13.47 2.31
CA ASP A 14 -17.45 12.47 2.13
C ASP A 14 -17.42 11.97 0.69
N ASP A 15 -16.91 10.74 0.50
CA ASP A 15 -16.73 10.11 -0.79
C ASP A 15 -18.00 9.42 -1.30
N GLY A 16 -19.10 10.19 -1.36
CA GLY A 16 -20.36 9.73 -1.93
C GLY A 16 -21.22 8.89 -0.99
N SER A 17 -21.19 9.17 0.33
CA SER A 17 -22.06 8.47 1.28
C SER A 17 -23.54 8.69 0.98
N LEU A 18 -24.32 7.62 1.09
CA LEU A 18 -25.79 7.64 0.89
C LEU A 18 -26.56 7.94 2.17
N ASP A 19 -25.87 7.99 3.30
CA ASP A 19 -26.44 8.26 4.61
C ASP A 19 -26.30 9.74 5.02
N ARG A 20 -26.44 10.02 6.31
CA ARG A 20 -26.36 11.36 6.87
C ARG A 20 -24.95 11.82 7.23
N THR A 21 -23.89 11.12 6.77
CA THR A 21 -22.49 11.40 7.14
C THR A 21 -22.11 12.87 6.93
N ALA A 22 -22.32 13.41 5.72
CA ALA A 22 -22.00 14.81 5.42
C ALA A 22 -22.81 15.80 6.28
N ALA A 23 -24.09 15.51 6.54
CA ALA A 23 -24.94 16.38 7.37
C ALA A 23 -24.45 16.39 8.83
N ILE A 24 -24.14 15.23 9.38
CA ILE A 24 -23.60 15.09 10.75
C ILE A 24 -22.27 15.82 10.88
N ALA A 25 -21.37 15.66 9.89
CA ALA A 25 -20.07 16.33 9.90
C ALA A 25 -20.20 17.86 9.88
N ARG A 26 -21.13 18.42 9.09
CA ARG A 26 -21.42 19.86 9.09
C ARG A 26 -21.98 20.33 10.42
N LEU A 27 -22.93 19.61 11.01
CA LEU A 27 -23.48 19.93 12.33
C LEU A 27 -22.41 19.87 13.43
N ALA A 28 -21.41 18.97 13.28
CA ALA A 28 -20.24 18.93 14.14
C ALA A 28 -19.25 20.09 13.90
N GLY A 29 -19.52 20.96 12.92
CA GLY A 29 -18.71 22.15 12.59
C GLY A 29 -17.47 21.83 11.75
N ALA A 30 -17.45 20.74 11.02
CA ALA A 30 -16.40 20.44 10.05
C ALA A 30 -16.61 21.20 8.72
N ASP A 31 -15.49 21.49 8.03
CA ASP A 31 -15.47 21.89 6.63
C ASP A 31 -15.68 20.64 5.77
N VAL A 32 -16.82 20.49 5.10
CA VAL A 32 -17.19 19.24 4.42
C VAL A 32 -17.06 19.37 2.92
N ILE A 33 -16.21 18.55 2.34
CA ILE A 33 -16.13 18.30 0.90
C ILE A 33 -16.96 17.05 0.64
N ARG A 34 -17.99 17.14 -0.21
CA ARG A 34 -18.83 15.99 -0.56
C ARG A 34 -18.75 15.72 -2.05
N PHE A 35 -18.50 14.46 -2.40
CA PHE A 35 -18.64 13.96 -3.77
C PHE A 35 -20.04 13.38 -3.99
N GLU A 36 -20.53 13.48 -5.22
CA GLU A 36 -21.81 12.90 -5.61
C GLU A 36 -21.71 11.39 -5.73
N GLU A 37 -20.55 10.88 -6.20
CA GLU A 37 -20.27 9.48 -6.41
C GLU A 37 -18.94 9.09 -5.76
N ASN A 38 -18.86 7.83 -5.33
CA ASN A 38 -17.64 7.27 -4.74
C ASN A 38 -16.50 7.30 -5.77
N GLY A 39 -15.45 8.02 -5.44
CA GLY A 39 -14.24 8.18 -6.26
C GLY A 39 -13.02 7.44 -5.70
N GLY A 40 -13.18 6.82 -4.54
CA GLY A 40 -12.15 6.05 -3.85
C GLY A 40 -11.25 6.88 -2.93
N LYS A 41 -10.61 6.17 -2.00
CA LYS A 41 -9.82 6.76 -0.90
C LYS A 41 -8.77 7.77 -1.40
N ALA A 42 -8.06 7.46 -2.47
CA ALA A 42 -7.01 8.35 -3.00
C ALA A 42 -7.57 9.71 -3.44
N ARG A 43 -8.71 9.72 -4.17
CA ARG A 43 -9.38 10.94 -4.60
C ARG A 43 -9.85 11.76 -3.41
N ALA A 44 -10.45 11.11 -2.41
CA ALA A 44 -10.91 11.78 -1.19
C ALA A 44 -9.75 12.42 -0.42
N MET A 45 -8.64 11.69 -0.22
CA MET A 45 -7.46 12.22 0.45
C MET A 45 -6.85 13.41 -0.29
N MET A 46 -6.68 13.32 -1.61
CA MET A 46 -6.13 14.41 -2.42
C MET A 46 -6.99 15.66 -2.39
N ALA A 47 -8.33 15.53 -2.34
CA ALA A 47 -9.24 16.66 -2.16
C ALA A 47 -9.05 17.33 -0.79
N GLY A 48 -8.93 16.55 0.28
CA GLY A 48 -8.64 17.04 1.62
C GLY A 48 -7.32 17.79 1.68
N PHE A 49 -6.24 17.23 1.14
CA PHE A 49 -4.92 17.87 1.07
C PHE A 49 -4.93 19.15 0.22
N SER A 50 -5.59 19.12 -0.94
CA SER A 50 -5.77 20.33 -1.76
C SER A 50 -6.46 21.45 -1.01
N ARG A 51 -7.51 21.12 -0.25
CA ARG A 51 -8.24 22.09 0.59
C ARG A 51 -7.35 22.64 1.70
N ALA A 52 -6.62 21.78 2.39
CA ALA A 52 -5.71 22.18 3.46
C ALA A 52 -4.58 23.08 2.93
N ARG A 53 -4.00 22.74 1.77
CA ARG A 53 -2.99 23.56 1.09
C ARG A 53 -3.53 24.93 0.71
N ALA A 54 -4.74 25.00 0.15
CA ALA A 54 -5.38 26.27 -0.22
C ALA A 54 -5.66 27.16 0.99
N LEU A 55 -5.87 26.59 2.16
CA LEU A 55 -6.07 27.31 3.43
C LEU A 55 -4.76 27.72 4.10
N GLY A 56 -3.60 27.27 3.60
CA GLY A 56 -2.29 27.71 4.05
C GLY A 56 -1.83 27.11 5.37
N TYR A 57 -2.36 25.94 5.77
CA TYR A 57 -1.96 25.28 7.02
C TYR A 57 -0.50 24.80 6.95
N GLU A 58 0.20 24.92 8.07
CA GLU A 58 1.61 24.47 8.21
C GLU A 58 1.71 22.96 8.45
N ALA A 59 0.72 22.39 9.13
CA ALA A 59 0.65 20.96 9.41
C ALA A 59 -0.78 20.46 9.15
N VAL A 60 -0.87 19.26 8.59
CA VAL A 60 -2.14 18.56 8.36
C VAL A 60 -2.03 17.15 8.93
N VAL A 61 -2.98 16.79 9.79
CA VAL A 61 -3.12 15.44 10.30
C VAL A 61 -4.30 14.78 9.59
N MET A 62 -4.09 13.61 9.04
CA MET A 62 -5.15 12.79 8.46
C MET A 62 -5.38 11.55 9.32
N LEU A 63 -6.63 11.14 9.39
CA LEU A 63 -7.06 9.89 10.01
C LEU A 63 -8.29 9.33 9.29
N ASP A 64 -8.45 8.02 9.30
CA ASP A 64 -9.61 7.36 8.74
C ASP A 64 -10.84 7.59 9.64
N GLY A 65 -12.01 7.81 9.02
CA GLY A 65 -13.26 8.09 9.74
C GLY A 65 -14.01 6.84 10.22
N ASP A 66 -13.34 5.70 10.34
CA ASP A 66 -13.93 4.42 10.72
C ASP A 66 -13.94 4.15 12.23
N GLY A 67 -13.44 5.11 13.03
CA GLY A 67 -13.39 5.03 14.48
C GLY A 67 -12.31 4.12 15.03
N GLN A 68 -11.36 3.68 14.22
CA GLN A 68 -10.26 2.83 14.69
C GLN A 68 -9.12 3.63 15.34
N HIS A 69 -8.92 4.88 14.92
CA HIS A 69 -7.90 5.77 15.45
C HIS A 69 -8.43 6.65 16.57
N ASP A 70 -7.63 6.84 17.61
CA ASP A 70 -7.96 7.74 18.72
C ASP A 70 -7.56 9.18 18.34
N PRO A 71 -8.52 10.13 18.24
CA PRO A 71 -8.21 11.52 17.97
C PRO A 71 -7.37 12.20 19.04
N ASP A 72 -7.32 11.68 20.27
CA ASP A 72 -6.50 12.25 21.35
C ASP A 72 -4.98 12.04 21.11
N GLU A 73 -4.63 11.17 20.15
CA GLU A 73 -3.23 10.99 19.69
C GLU A 73 -2.80 11.98 18.59
N ILE A 74 -3.71 12.83 18.09
CA ILE A 74 -3.39 13.87 17.09
C ILE A 74 -2.20 14.74 17.50
N PRO A 75 -2.09 15.25 18.75
CA PRO A 75 -0.95 16.03 19.16
C PRO A 75 0.38 15.28 19.07
N ALA A 76 0.40 14.00 19.44
CA ALA A 76 1.60 13.18 19.40
C ALA A 76 2.09 12.93 17.95
N VAL A 77 1.15 12.68 17.03
CA VAL A 77 1.45 12.46 15.60
C VAL A 77 1.85 13.79 14.91
N ALA A 78 1.27 14.93 15.33
CA ALA A 78 1.60 16.24 14.78
C ALA A 78 2.93 16.80 15.28
N ALA A 79 3.36 16.44 16.49
CA ALA A 79 4.49 17.06 17.18
C ALA A 79 5.79 17.12 16.36
N PRO A 80 6.27 16.03 15.70
CA PRO A 80 7.50 16.11 14.93
C PRO A 80 7.39 17.03 13.69
N VAL A 81 6.18 17.18 13.11
CA VAL A 81 5.95 18.12 12.00
C VAL A 81 6.01 19.54 12.52
N LEU A 82 5.31 19.85 13.60
CA LEU A 82 5.27 21.17 14.20
C LEU A 82 6.64 21.62 14.73
N ALA A 83 7.47 20.68 15.18
CA ALA A 83 8.85 20.93 15.56
C ALA A 83 9.82 21.11 14.36
N GLY A 84 9.37 20.89 13.11
CA GLY A 84 10.24 20.93 11.93
C GLY A 84 11.22 19.75 11.82
N GLU A 85 11.01 18.71 12.60
CA GLU A 85 11.85 17.51 12.65
C GLU A 85 11.51 16.52 11.52
N ALA A 86 10.24 16.51 11.07
CA ALA A 86 9.74 15.62 10.02
C ALA A 86 8.82 16.34 9.04
N ASP A 87 8.81 15.85 7.78
CA ASP A 87 7.88 16.28 6.73
C ASP A 87 6.68 15.34 6.62
N LEU A 88 6.88 14.05 6.92
CA LEU A 88 5.84 13.04 7.02
C LEU A 88 6.00 12.25 8.31
N VAL A 89 4.97 12.19 9.12
CA VAL A 89 4.88 11.32 10.30
C VAL A 89 3.86 10.22 10.03
N ILE A 90 4.21 8.99 10.33
CA ILE A 90 3.34 7.82 10.20
C ILE A 90 3.01 7.34 11.62
N GLY A 91 1.72 7.32 11.97
CA GLY A 91 1.25 6.65 13.19
C GLY A 91 1.37 5.14 13.02
N SER A 92 2.34 4.52 13.70
CA SER A 92 2.64 3.10 13.54
C SER A 92 1.91 2.24 14.57
N ARG A 93 1.17 1.24 14.10
CA ARG A 93 0.39 0.28 14.91
C ARG A 93 1.19 -0.94 15.34
N PHE A 94 2.51 -0.89 15.27
CA PHE A 94 3.36 -2.08 15.38
C PHE A 94 3.15 -2.91 16.66
N LEU A 95 2.76 -2.30 17.76
CA LEU A 95 2.57 -2.97 19.05
C LEU A 95 1.23 -3.74 19.15
N ASP A 96 0.18 -3.30 18.42
CA ASP A 96 -1.19 -3.79 18.59
C ASP A 96 -1.67 -4.74 17.50
N ILE A 97 -0.79 -5.18 16.61
CA ILE A 97 -1.18 -6.00 15.46
C ILE A 97 -1.19 -7.50 15.82
N PRO A 98 -2.32 -8.20 15.60
CA PRO A 98 -2.38 -9.66 15.74
C PRO A 98 -1.31 -10.38 14.90
N ALA A 99 -0.73 -11.47 15.43
CA ALA A 99 0.41 -12.16 14.84
C ALA A 99 0.20 -12.57 13.34
N TYR A 100 -1.01 -12.99 12.98
CA TYR A 100 -1.34 -13.39 11.59
C TYR A 100 -1.33 -12.22 10.60
N ARG A 101 -1.62 -10.98 11.07
CA ARG A 101 -1.54 -9.77 10.25
C ARG A 101 -0.11 -9.26 10.09
N ARG A 102 0.76 -9.52 11.09
CA ARG A 102 2.18 -9.10 11.05
C ARG A 102 2.92 -9.67 9.85
N ALA A 103 2.64 -10.91 9.47
CA ALA A 103 3.29 -11.54 8.32
C ALA A 103 2.96 -10.81 6.99
N GLY A 104 1.67 -10.52 6.73
CA GLY A 104 1.26 -9.77 5.54
C GLY A 104 1.81 -8.34 5.54
N GLN A 105 1.82 -7.68 6.68
CA GLN A 105 2.34 -6.32 6.81
C GLN A 105 3.86 -6.26 6.62
N ARG A 106 4.63 -7.25 7.11
CA ARG A 106 6.07 -7.35 6.83
C ARG A 106 6.36 -7.44 5.34
N VAL A 107 5.56 -8.21 4.59
CA VAL A 107 5.69 -8.30 3.14
C VAL A 107 5.42 -6.96 2.48
N LEU A 108 4.33 -6.27 2.84
CA LEU A 108 3.98 -4.95 2.29
C LEU A 108 5.04 -3.90 2.62
N ASN A 109 5.51 -3.87 3.87
CA ASN A 109 6.58 -2.97 4.30
C ASN A 109 7.89 -3.25 3.58
N TRP A 110 8.26 -4.53 3.41
CA TRP A 110 9.45 -4.90 2.65
C TRP A 110 9.40 -4.39 1.20
N PHE A 111 8.23 -4.50 0.54
CA PHE A 111 8.06 -3.97 -0.81
C PHE A 111 8.08 -2.44 -0.85
N THR A 112 7.45 -1.77 0.11
CA THR A 112 7.50 -0.31 0.21
C THR A 112 8.95 0.15 0.41
N ASN A 113 9.67 -0.46 1.33
CA ASN A 113 11.07 -0.16 1.60
C ASN A 113 11.99 -0.45 0.38
N LEU A 114 11.70 -1.50 -0.39
CA LEU A 114 12.42 -1.79 -1.63
C LEU A 114 12.14 -0.73 -2.72
N SER A 115 10.95 -0.13 -2.73
CA SER A 115 10.58 0.92 -3.70
C SER A 115 11.19 2.29 -3.37
N THR A 116 11.71 2.50 -2.17
CA THR A 116 12.40 3.73 -1.76
C THR A 116 13.90 3.77 -2.13
N ASN A 117 14.38 2.82 -2.95
CA ASN A 117 15.77 2.73 -3.43
C ASN A 117 16.84 2.78 -2.32
N GLY A 118 16.56 2.19 -1.15
CA GLY A 118 17.53 2.18 -0.04
C GLY A 118 17.69 3.54 0.65
N GLY A 119 16.68 4.40 0.58
CA GLY A 119 16.60 5.63 1.37
C GLY A 119 16.78 5.33 2.87
N SER A 120 17.23 6.31 3.64
CA SER A 120 17.59 6.19 5.05
C SER A 120 16.43 5.83 6.01
N PHE A 121 15.23 5.63 5.47
CA PHE A 121 14.02 5.33 6.25
C PHE A 121 13.39 4.00 5.82
N ALA A 122 13.22 3.11 6.80
CA ALA A 122 12.48 1.86 6.64
C ALA A 122 11.20 1.93 7.50
N THR A 123 10.03 1.91 6.85
CA THR A 123 8.75 1.94 7.55
C THR A 123 8.40 0.62 8.19
N THR A 124 7.80 0.66 9.38
CA THR A 124 7.22 -0.50 10.06
C THR A 124 5.71 -0.64 9.81
N ASP A 125 5.04 0.44 9.37
CA ASP A 125 3.60 0.44 9.03
C ASP A 125 3.28 1.33 7.82
N SER A 126 3.60 0.84 6.62
CA SER A 126 3.38 1.57 5.37
C SER A 126 1.90 1.81 5.02
N GLN A 127 0.97 1.13 5.68
CA GLN A 127 -0.47 1.17 5.39
C GLN A 127 -1.29 1.93 6.43
N SER A 128 -0.64 2.55 7.43
CA SER A 128 -1.35 3.35 8.40
C SER A 128 -2.01 4.57 7.75
N GLY A 129 -3.29 4.78 8.02
CA GLY A 129 -4.06 5.95 7.60
C GLY A 129 -3.93 7.14 8.55
N PHE A 130 -3.26 7.00 9.71
CA PHE A 130 -3.03 8.09 10.64
C PHE A 130 -1.65 8.71 10.38
N ARG A 131 -1.64 9.91 9.82
CA ARG A 131 -0.40 10.58 9.39
C ARG A 131 -0.45 12.07 9.64
N ALA A 132 0.72 12.67 9.84
CA ALA A 132 0.88 14.12 9.78
C ALA A 132 1.81 14.51 8.61
N LEU A 133 1.47 15.58 7.93
CA LEU A 133 2.23 16.14 6.81
C LEU A 133 2.58 17.59 7.09
N SER A 134 3.84 17.97 6.82
CA SER A 134 4.27 19.37 6.82
C SER A 134 3.72 20.11 5.59
N ARG A 135 3.74 21.43 5.62
CA ARG A 135 3.43 22.26 4.47
C ARG A 135 4.31 21.89 3.26
N ARG A 136 5.60 21.65 3.49
CA ARG A 136 6.54 21.21 2.45
C ARG A 136 6.11 19.89 1.82
N ALA A 137 5.64 18.92 2.60
CA ALA A 137 5.11 17.66 2.09
C ALA A 137 3.83 17.89 1.27
N LEU A 138 2.90 18.75 1.74
CA LEU A 138 1.69 19.10 1.01
C LEU A 138 1.95 19.77 -0.34
N GLU A 139 2.94 20.65 -0.40
CA GLU A 139 3.35 21.33 -1.64
C GLU A 139 3.97 20.36 -2.65
N ASN A 140 4.60 19.29 -2.18
CA ASN A 140 5.23 18.24 -3.00
C ASN A 140 4.30 17.05 -3.30
N LEU A 141 3.02 17.11 -2.94
CA LEU A 141 2.02 16.11 -3.32
C LEU A 141 1.62 16.28 -4.80
N THR A 142 2.51 15.91 -5.71
CA THR A 142 2.35 16.08 -7.18
C THR A 142 2.04 14.77 -7.90
N PHE A 143 2.02 13.63 -7.20
CA PHE A 143 1.76 12.34 -7.83
C PHE A 143 0.27 12.03 -7.90
N ALA A 144 -0.13 11.34 -8.97
CA ALA A 144 -1.45 10.73 -9.08
C ALA A 144 -1.39 9.33 -8.48
N SER A 145 -2.21 9.05 -7.47
CA SER A 145 -2.39 7.69 -6.96
C SER A 145 -3.75 7.17 -7.41
N GLU A 146 -3.74 6.05 -8.10
CA GLU A 146 -4.95 5.34 -8.51
C GLU A 146 -5.19 4.19 -7.54
N GLY A 147 -6.22 4.32 -6.67
CA GLY A 147 -6.68 3.22 -5.82
C GLY A 147 -6.33 3.32 -4.33
N TYR A 148 -6.16 2.15 -3.67
CA TYR A 148 -6.06 2.01 -2.20
C TYR A 148 -4.63 2.11 -1.62
N ASN A 149 -3.63 2.47 -2.41
CA ASN A 149 -2.23 2.41 -1.98
C ASN A 149 -1.58 3.77 -1.79
N ILE A 150 -2.37 4.81 -1.70
CA ILE A 150 -1.88 6.19 -1.59
C ILE A 150 -0.91 6.36 -0.41
N GLU A 151 -1.09 5.60 0.67
CA GLU A 151 -0.21 5.64 1.84
C GLU A 151 1.21 5.17 1.51
N SER A 152 1.34 4.06 0.80
CA SER A 152 2.65 3.57 0.32
C SER A 152 3.23 4.44 -0.78
N ASP A 153 2.37 4.98 -1.65
CA ASP A 153 2.78 5.85 -2.74
C ASP A 153 3.34 7.18 -2.22
N MET A 154 2.79 7.74 -1.13
CA MET A 154 3.36 8.91 -0.45
C MET A 154 4.79 8.65 0.03
N ILE A 155 5.05 7.51 0.68
CA ILE A 155 6.39 7.15 1.16
C ILE A 155 7.36 7.03 -0.02
N ALA A 156 6.95 6.29 -1.06
CA ALA A 156 7.75 6.09 -2.26
C ALA A 156 8.01 7.38 -3.05
N HIS A 157 7.11 8.36 -2.95
CA HIS A 157 7.24 9.66 -3.59
C HIS A 157 8.13 10.61 -2.78
N PHE A 158 7.95 10.68 -1.46
CA PHE A 158 8.64 11.63 -0.61
C PHE A 158 10.10 11.25 -0.31
N ALA A 159 10.41 9.96 -0.20
CA ALA A 159 11.76 9.50 0.11
C ALA A 159 12.82 9.98 -0.92
N PRO A 160 12.61 9.87 -2.24
CA PRO A 160 13.55 10.40 -3.24
C PRO A 160 13.67 11.92 -3.25
N LEU A 161 12.64 12.66 -2.78
CA LEU A 161 12.65 14.12 -2.69
C LEU A 161 13.43 14.63 -1.46
N GLY A 162 13.97 13.72 -0.65
CA GLY A 162 14.70 14.08 0.56
C GLY A 162 13.82 14.68 1.66
N LEU A 163 12.50 14.39 1.64
CA LEU A 163 11.62 14.72 2.74
C LEU A 163 11.88 13.80 3.94
N LYS A 164 11.91 14.37 5.14
CA LYS A 164 12.15 13.62 6.36
C LYS A 164 10.90 12.84 6.78
N ILE A 165 11.01 11.52 6.85
CA ILE A 165 9.93 10.63 7.27
C ILE A 165 10.28 10.03 8.63
N THR A 166 9.31 9.98 9.56
CA THR A 166 9.44 9.33 10.86
C THR A 166 8.17 8.58 11.25
N GLU A 167 8.26 7.77 12.29
CA GLU A 167 7.11 7.04 12.85
C GLU A 167 6.91 7.41 14.32
N VAL A 168 5.62 7.46 14.70
CA VAL A 168 5.20 7.62 16.10
C VAL A 168 4.27 6.46 16.43
N PRO A 169 4.46 5.76 17.57
CA PRO A 169 3.56 4.68 17.96
C PRO A 169 2.17 5.24 18.26
N ILE A 170 1.14 4.54 17.77
CA ILE A 170 -0.27 4.82 18.02
C ILE A 170 -1.01 3.57 18.47
N SER A 171 -2.11 3.77 19.17
CA SER A 171 -3.06 2.72 19.50
C SER A 171 -4.14 2.59 18.43
N VAL A 172 -4.71 1.40 18.28
CA VAL A 172 -5.82 1.15 17.34
C VAL A 172 -6.86 0.24 17.97
N THR A 173 -8.09 0.73 17.99
CA THR A 173 -9.23 -0.05 18.45
C THR A 173 -9.77 -0.92 17.31
N TYR A 174 -9.65 -2.24 17.44
CA TYR A 174 -10.14 -3.18 16.44
C TYR A 174 -11.60 -3.61 16.67
N ASP A 175 -12.16 -3.34 17.83
CA ASP A 175 -13.53 -3.73 18.22
C ASP A 175 -14.52 -2.58 18.02
N VAL A 176 -14.70 -2.19 16.75
CA VAL A 176 -15.66 -1.16 16.36
C VAL A 176 -16.97 -1.83 15.95
N PRO A 177 -18.15 -1.40 16.48
CA PRO A 177 -19.46 -1.92 16.05
C PRO A 177 -19.67 -1.69 14.55
N HIS A 178 -20.30 -2.66 13.87
CA HIS A 178 -20.63 -2.63 12.43
C HIS A 178 -19.52 -3.01 11.44
N LYS A 179 -18.49 -3.74 11.86
CA LYS A 179 -17.56 -4.36 10.91
C LYS A 179 -18.28 -5.40 10.06
N HIS A 180 -18.33 -5.21 8.75
CA HIS A 180 -18.68 -6.28 7.82
C HIS A 180 -17.68 -7.43 8.01
N LYS A 181 -18.15 -8.53 8.61
CA LYS A 181 -17.39 -9.78 8.77
C LYS A 181 -17.27 -10.43 7.40
N LEU A 182 -16.27 -10.04 6.62
CA LEU A 182 -15.90 -10.78 5.42
C LEU A 182 -15.35 -12.15 5.83
N ASN A 183 -15.74 -13.18 5.10
CA ASN A 183 -15.28 -14.56 5.32
C ASN A 183 -13.74 -14.58 5.33
N PRO A 184 -13.06 -15.14 6.35
CA PRO A 184 -11.59 -15.09 6.47
C PRO A 184 -10.86 -15.64 5.24
N VAL A 185 -11.44 -16.61 4.54
CA VAL A 185 -10.86 -17.23 3.34
C VAL A 185 -10.97 -16.28 2.13
N SER A 186 -12.12 -15.65 1.90
CA SER A 186 -12.28 -14.66 0.82
C SER A 186 -11.46 -13.41 1.06
N HIS A 187 -11.27 -13.03 2.34
CA HIS A 187 -10.39 -11.92 2.71
C HIS A 187 -8.91 -12.24 2.45
N GLY A 188 -8.47 -13.47 2.77
CA GLY A 188 -7.12 -13.95 2.48
C GLY A 188 -6.79 -13.96 0.97
N PHE A 189 -7.71 -14.48 0.15
CA PHE A 189 -7.57 -14.44 -1.31
C PHE A 189 -7.59 -13.01 -1.86
N GLY A 190 -8.44 -12.13 -1.34
CA GLY A 190 -8.47 -10.72 -1.72
C GLY A 190 -7.18 -9.96 -1.39
N VAL A 191 -6.58 -10.23 -0.23
CA VAL A 191 -5.28 -9.68 0.17
C VAL A 191 -4.16 -10.24 -0.73
N LEU A 192 -4.15 -11.54 -0.99
CA LEU A 192 -3.16 -12.17 -1.88
C LEU A 192 -3.27 -11.63 -3.31
N ALA A 193 -4.47 -11.52 -3.86
CA ALA A 193 -4.71 -10.94 -5.19
C ALA A 193 -4.27 -9.47 -5.28
N ARG A 194 -4.47 -8.69 -4.21
CA ARG A 194 -3.98 -7.30 -4.12
C ARG A 194 -2.46 -7.23 -4.05
N ILE A 195 -1.83 -8.09 -3.24
CA ILE A 195 -0.36 -8.18 -3.15
C ILE A 195 0.22 -8.53 -4.52
N VAL A 196 -0.32 -9.56 -5.18
CA VAL A 196 0.12 -9.98 -6.52
C VAL A 196 -0.12 -8.87 -7.55
N GLY A 197 -1.25 -8.17 -7.48
CA GLY A 197 -1.56 -7.04 -8.38
C GLY A 197 -0.60 -5.85 -8.19
N LEU A 198 -0.33 -5.46 -6.94
CA LEU A 198 0.59 -4.38 -6.59
C LEU A 198 2.04 -4.64 -7.02
N ILE A 199 2.50 -5.86 -6.76
CA ILE A 199 3.84 -6.30 -7.09
C ILE A 199 3.96 -6.50 -8.61
N GLY A 200 2.92 -7.10 -9.23
CA GLY A 200 2.85 -7.32 -10.66
C GLY A 200 2.91 -6.02 -11.49
N TYR A 201 2.31 -4.95 -10.99
CA TYR A 201 2.32 -3.65 -11.68
C TYR A 201 3.63 -2.88 -11.50
N LYS A 202 4.22 -2.85 -10.29
CA LYS A 202 5.44 -2.06 -10.03
C LYS A 202 6.75 -2.75 -10.41
N ARG A 203 6.84 -4.09 -10.25
CA ARG A 203 8.04 -4.90 -10.56
C ARG A 203 7.65 -6.30 -11.04
N PRO A 204 7.10 -6.43 -12.25
CA PRO A 204 6.57 -7.71 -12.74
C PRO A 204 7.63 -8.81 -12.84
N LEU A 205 8.88 -8.44 -13.09
CA LEU A 205 9.99 -9.40 -13.15
C LEU A 205 10.27 -10.07 -11.80
N LEU A 206 10.14 -9.33 -10.69
CA LEU A 206 10.30 -9.89 -9.36
C LEU A 206 9.10 -10.78 -8.96
N SER A 207 7.90 -10.41 -9.41
CA SER A 207 6.67 -11.09 -9.02
C SER A 207 6.40 -12.37 -9.78
N PHE A 208 6.72 -12.37 -11.05
CA PHE A 208 6.48 -13.48 -11.96
C PHE A 208 7.77 -14.12 -12.45
N GLY A 209 8.82 -13.33 -12.72
CA GLY A 209 10.08 -13.83 -13.27
C GLY A 209 10.85 -14.70 -12.30
N ILE A 210 11.06 -14.25 -11.05
CA ILE A 210 11.83 -15.04 -10.06
C ILE A 210 11.09 -16.33 -9.65
N PRO A 211 9.79 -16.30 -9.25
CA PRO A 211 9.04 -17.52 -8.97
C PRO A 211 8.97 -18.44 -10.18
N GLY A 212 8.75 -17.89 -11.38
CA GLY A 212 8.74 -18.64 -12.62
C GLY A 212 10.06 -19.36 -12.90
N LEU A 213 11.19 -18.67 -12.68
CA LEU A 213 12.52 -19.27 -12.83
C LEU A 213 12.74 -20.43 -11.84
N LEU A 214 12.35 -20.26 -10.57
CA LEU A 214 12.47 -21.31 -9.55
C LEU A 214 11.63 -22.54 -9.90
N VAL A 215 10.38 -22.33 -10.35
CA VAL A 215 9.48 -23.42 -10.78
C VAL A 215 10.04 -24.12 -12.03
N THR A 216 10.61 -23.36 -12.99
CA THR A 216 11.25 -23.92 -14.18
C THR A 216 12.46 -24.79 -13.79
N LEU A 217 13.32 -24.29 -12.91
CA LEU A 217 14.50 -25.05 -12.44
C LEU A 217 14.09 -26.32 -11.70
N PHE A 218 13.03 -26.24 -10.89
CA PHE A 218 12.46 -27.42 -10.23
C PHE A 218 11.95 -28.44 -11.26
N GLY A 219 11.20 -27.98 -12.29
CA GLY A 219 10.73 -28.83 -13.38
C GLY A 219 11.88 -29.52 -14.12
N ILE A 220 12.93 -28.78 -14.49
CA ILE A 220 14.14 -29.36 -15.13
C ILE A 220 14.79 -30.42 -14.23
N GLY A 221 14.92 -30.11 -12.93
CA GLY A 221 15.51 -31.07 -11.98
C GLY A 221 14.70 -32.36 -11.87
N ALA A 222 13.37 -32.29 -11.88
CA ALA A 222 12.51 -33.48 -11.88
C ALA A 222 12.64 -34.31 -13.15
N GLU A 223 12.76 -33.66 -14.31
CA GLU A 223 13.00 -34.35 -15.59
C GLU A 223 14.37 -35.05 -15.60
N VAL A 224 15.42 -34.32 -15.22
CA VAL A 224 16.78 -34.88 -15.14
C VAL A 224 16.82 -36.07 -14.17
N TYR A 225 16.16 -35.96 -13.02
CA TYR A 225 16.05 -37.05 -12.06
C TYR A 225 15.36 -38.28 -12.69
N THR A 226 14.20 -38.08 -13.33
CA THR A 226 13.42 -39.17 -13.95
C THR A 226 14.20 -39.90 -15.02
N PHE A 227 14.88 -39.18 -15.92
CA PHE A 227 15.70 -39.80 -16.97
C PHE A 227 16.96 -40.48 -16.39
N SER A 228 17.62 -39.85 -15.42
CA SER A 228 18.79 -40.46 -14.75
C SER A 228 18.42 -41.78 -14.08
N GLU A 229 17.28 -41.83 -13.36
CA GLU A 229 16.83 -43.05 -12.70
C GLU A 229 16.40 -44.12 -13.71
N PHE A 230 15.74 -43.72 -14.79
CA PHE A 230 15.39 -44.64 -15.88
C PHE A 230 16.59 -45.30 -16.51
N TYR A 231 17.68 -44.56 -16.77
CA TYR A 231 18.93 -45.14 -17.32
C TYR A 231 19.65 -46.07 -16.34
N ARG A 232 19.46 -45.89 -15.03
CA ARG A 232 20.09 -46.71 -13.99
C ARG A 232 19.31 -47.98 -13.66
N THR A 233 17.96 -47.86 -13.59
CA THR A 233 17.09 -48.89 -13.04
C THR A 233 16.09 -49.48 -14.04
N ALA A 234 15.99 -48.89 -15.25
CA ALA A 234 14.99 -49.17 -16.26
C ALA A 234 13.53 -48.91 -15.75
N GLN A 235 13.36 -48.21 -14.59
CA GLN A 235 12.08 -47.85 -14.06
C GLN A 235 11.75 -46.38 -14.38
N PHE A 236 10.61 -46.15 -15.04
CA PHE A 236 10.16 -44.79 -15.39
C PHE A 236 9.14 -44.26 -14.37
N HIS A 237 9.49 -43.14 -13.74
CA HIS A 237 8.64 -42.50 -12.70
C HIS A 237 7.63 -41.53 -13.34
N TYR A 238 6.52 -42.04 -13.86
CA TYR A 238 5.49 -41.27 -14.58
C TYR A 238 4.94 -40.08 -13.79
N ILE A 239 4.75 -40.18 -12.46
CA ILE A 239 4.21 -39.13 -11.62
C ILE A 239 5.21 -37.97 -11.53
N VAL A 240 6.49 -38.26 -11.33
CA VAL A 240 7.57 -37.27 -11.24
C VAL A 240 7.76 -36.58 -12.58
N PHE A 241 7.79 -37.35 -13.68
CA PHE A 241 7.85 -36.83 -15.04
C PHE A 241 6.71 -35.88 -15.37
N THR A 242 5.44 -36.31 -15.16
CA THR A 242 4.28 -35.48 -15.45
C THR A 242 4.24 -34.20 -14.58
N GLY A 243 4.59 -34.33 -13.30
CA GLY A 243 4.70 -33.20 -12.38
C GLY A 243 5.81 -32.22 -12.76
N GLY A 244 6.99 -32.75 -13.14
CA GLY A 244 8.14 -31.96 -13.61
C GLY A 244 7.81 -31.20 -14.90
N PHE A 245 7.21 -31.88 -15.87
CA PHE A 245 6.80 -31.28 -17.13
C PHE A 245 5.74 -30.18 -16.96
N ALA A 246 4.74 -30.41 -16.10
CA ALA A 246 3.74 -29.40 -15.76
C ALA A 246 4.40 -28.18 -15.05
N ALA A 247 5.33 -28.43 -14.14
CA ALA A 247 6.08 -27.36 -13.48
C ALA A 247 6.92 -26.55 -14.47
N LEU A 248 7.56 -27.21 -15.44
CA LEU A 248 8.36 -26.56 -16.48
C LEU A 248 7.51 -25.63 -17.33
N ILE A 249 6.34 -26.09 -17.80
CA ILE A 249 5.40 -25.27 -18.58
C ILE A 249 4.92 -24.06 -17.75
N LEU A 250 4.48 -24.30 -16.51
CA LEU A 250 3.99 -23.24 -15.62
C LEU A 250 5.09 -22.22 -15.32
N GLY A 251 6.31 -22.67 -15.05
CA GLY A 251 7.45 -21.82 -14.80
C GLY A 251 7.78 -20.91 -15.99
N LEU A 252 7.83 -21.49 -17.20
CA LEU A 252 8.03 -20.72 -18.43
C LEU A 252 6.91 -19.69 -18.70
N MET A 253 5.66 -20.06 -18.44
CA MET A 253 4.53 -19.12 -18.55
C MET A 253 4.67 -17.95 -17.57
N LEU A 254 5.10 -18.20 -16.35
CA LEU A 254 5.34 -17.14 -15.37
C LEU A 254 6.51 -16.23 -15.79
N VAL A 255 7.62 -16.78 -16.26
CA VAL A 255 8.77 -15.99 -16.74
C VAL A 255 8.37 -15.12 -17.92
N THR A 256 7.70 -15.69 -18.93
CA THR A 256 7.25 -14.90 -20.11
C THR A 256 6.26 -13.82 -19.74
N SER A 257 5.30 -14.11 -18.86
CA SER A 257 4.37 -13.11 -18.32
C SER A 257 5.12 -11.98 -17.61
N GLY A 258 6.12 -12.31 -16.78
CA GLY A 258 6.97 -11.33 -16.10
C GLY A 258 7.72 -10.41 -17.07
N LEU A 259 8.28 -10.97 -18.15
CA LEU A 259 8.98 -10.21 -19.18
C LEU A 259 8.05 -9.29 -19.96
N ILE A 260 6.88 -9.78 -20.39
CA ILE A 260 5.88 -9.00 -21.13
C ILE A 260 5.39 -7.82 -20.29
N LEU A 261 4.98 -8.09 -19.04
CA LEU A 261 4.52 -7.05 -18.13
C LEU A 261 5.61 -6.02 -17.82
N ASN A 262 6.87 -6.45 -17.67
CA ASN A 262 7.99 -5.54 -17.45
C ASN A 262 8.22 -4.62 -18.65
N SER A 263 8.12 -5.16 -19.87
CA SER A 263 8.24 -4.36 -21.11
C SER A 263 7.10 -3.34 -21.23
N LEU A 264 5.86 -3.71 -20.88
CA LEU A 264 4.72 -2.80 -20.87
C LEU A 264 4.91 -1.67 -19.85
N VAL A 265 5.38 -1.95 -18.65
CA VAL A 265 5.68 -0.94 -17.62
C VAL A 265 6.79 0.01 -18.07
N MET A 266 7.81 -0.47 -18.78
CA MET A 266 8.86 0.38 -19.33
C MET A 266 8.33 1.33 -20.42
N ILE A 267 7.49 0.84 -21.31
CA ILE A 267 6.87 1.64 -22.39
C ILE A 267 5.97 2.73 -21.80
N THR A 268 5.14 2.42 -20.83
CA THR A 268 4.25 3.41 -20.20
C THR A 268 5.01 4.48 -19.44
N LYS A 269 6.12 4.14 -18.79
CA LYS A 269 7.00 5.12 -18.12
C LYS A 269 7.76 6.00 -19.13
N GLY A 270 8.17 5.44 -20.26
CA GLY A 270 8.86 6.21 -21.32
C GLY A 270 7.95 7.19 -22.04
N SER A 271 6.67 6.86 -22.24
CA SER A 271 5.71 7.75 -22.91
C SER A 271 5.20 8.89 -22.02
N GLY A 272 5.33 8.78 -20.69
CA GLY A 272 5.06 9.88 -19.75
C GLY A 272 6.10 11.00 -19.81
N ALA A 273 7.37 10.65 -20.01
CA ALA A 273 8.48 11.61 -20.07
C ALA A 273 8.51 12.44 -21.36
N SER A 274 7.84 12.02 -22.43
CA SER A 274 7.81 12.74 -23.72
C SER A 274 6.65 13.74 -23.88
N LYS A 275 5.81 13.93 -22.85
CA LYS A 275 4.70 14.89 -22.86
C LYS A 275 4.96 16.18 -22.06
N GLU A 276 6.16 16.32 -21.49
CA GLU A 276 6.59 17.51 -20.74
C GLU A 276 7.71 18.31 -21.48
N CYS A 277 7.80 18.22 -22.81
CA CYS A 277 8.61 19.11 -23.62
C CYS A 277 7.76 20.01 -24.52
#